data_05c71683a9faf32413353657801ca423
#
_entry.id   05c71683a9faf32413353657801ca423
#
_cell.length_a   1.000
_cell.length_b   1.000
_cell.length_c   1.000
_cell.angle_alpha   90.00
_cell.angle_beta   90.00
_cell.angle_gamma   90.00
#
_symmetry.space_group_name_H-M   'P 1'
#
loop_
_entity.id
_entity.type
_entity.pdbx_description
1 polymer ?
#
loop_
_entity_poly.entity_id
_entity_poly.type
_entity_poly.pdbx_seq_one_letter_code
_entity_poly.pdbx_strand_id
1 'polypeptide(L)'
;MSYSAVQDPRQIRFGALAAVVGFLVYVEFTSGILQGFYTPLLTDIARHLNVPDADVNWLEGGQLMAAAIIIPAFAKLGDMIGHRRMLLISTALTAVASAGLPLTNNFWMFLLAWSLQAFYIVWLPLETALIYARARSTGHPAALTRRAAGWLVAALEVGVIAGALSAGTLAAGAAGTSPAAGAAAAGAGTP
;
A
#
# COMPACT_ATOMS: atom_id res chain seq x y z
N MET A 1 -9.40 -16.99 48.57
CA MET A 1 -9.73 -17.88 47.46
C MET A 1 -9.89 -17.04 46.20
N SER A 2 -8.81 -16.94 45.43
CA SER A 2 -8.83 -16.18 44.17
C SER A 2 -9.52 -17.04 43.08
N TYR A 3 -10.68 -16.60 42.65
CA TYR A 3 -11.39 -17.20 41.54
C TYR A 3 -10.61 -16.84 40.27
N SER A 4 -9.78 -17.73 39.77
CA SER A 4 -9.20 -17.62 38.43
C SER A 4 -10.35 -17.73 37.45
N ALA A 5 -10.76 -16.58 36.86
CA ALA A 5 -11.76 -16.55 35.82
C ALA A 5 -11.25 -17.39 34.64
N VAL A 6 -11.80 -18.59 34.50
CA VAL A 6 -11.59 -19.42 33.31
C VAL A 6 -12.14 -18.61 32.13
N GLN A 7 -11.26 -18.01 31.35
CA GLN A 7 -11.67 -17.28 30.15
C GLN A 7 -12.34 -18.25 29.18
N ASP A 8 -13.56 -17.91 28.74
CA ASP A 8 -14.31 -18.69 27.76
C ASP A 8 -13.47 -18.85 26.49
N PRO A 9 -13.23 -20.08 25.99
CA PRO A 9 -12.47 -20.33 24.76
C PRO A 9 -12.98 -19.55 23.55
N ARG A 10 -14.26 -19.16 23.56
CA ARG A 10 -14.87 -18.30 22.51
C ARG A 10 -14.32 -16.86 22.59
N GLN A 11 -14.17 -16.29 23.80
CA GLN A 11 -13.64 -14.93 23.97
C GLN A 11 -12.17 -14.85 23.54
N ILE A 12 -11.38 -15.88 23.83
CA ILE A 12 -9.98 -15.96 23.39
C ILE A 12 -9.88 -16.00 21.88
N ARG A 13 -10.76 -16.74 21.20
CA ARG A 13 -10.78 -16.82 19.73
C ARG A 13 -11.20 -15.50 19.08
N PHE A 14 -12.19 -14.80 19.64
CA PHE A 14 -12.61 -13.48 19.15
C PHE A 14 -11.51 -12.43 19.37
N GLY A 15 -10.84 -12.43 20.52
CA GLY A 15 -9.73 -11.53 20.77
C GLY A 15 -8.56 -11.73 19.80
N ALA A 16 -8.21 -12.99 19.51
CA ALA A 16 -7.16 -13.31 18.55
C ALA A 16 -7.55 -12.89 17.10
N LEU A 17 -8.81 -13.06 16.71
CA LEU A 17 -9.28 -12.59 15.40
C LEU A 17 -9.26 -11.07 15.30
N ALA A 18 -9.71 -10.37 16.34
CA ALA A 18 -9.69 -8.91 16.39
C ALA A 18 -8.26 -8.34 16.30
N ALA A 19 -7.30 -8.96 16.98
CA ALA A 19 -5.89 -8.57 16.90
C ALA A 19 -5.32 -8.74 15.48
N VAL A 20 -5.68 -9.84 14.80
CA VAL A 20 -5.28 -10.06 13.40
C VAL A 20 -5.89 -9.00 12.49
N VAL A 21 -7.19 -8.73 12.61
CA VAL A 21 -7.87 -7.70 11.80
C VAL A 21 -7.24 -6.33 12.07
N GLY A 22 -6.96 -5.98 13.32
CA GLY A 22 -6.29 -4.72 13.66
C GLY A 22 -4.91 -4.58 13.03
N PHE A 23 -4.12 -5.66 13.03
CA PHE A 23 -2.81 -5.67 12.35
C PHE A 23 -2.96 -5.49 10.82
N LEU A 24 -3.92 -6.19 10.20
CA LEU A 24 -4.17 -6.07 8.76
C LEU A 24 -4.68 -4.69 8.37
N VAL A 25 -5.52 -4.06 9.18
CA VAL A 25 -5.94 -2.65 9.03
C VAL A 25 -4.72 -1.71 9.00
N TYR A 26 -3.73 -1.95 9.87
CA TYR A 26 -2.48 -1.19 9.84
C TYR A 26 -1.68 -1.43 8.55
N VAL A 27 -1.61 -2.67 8.06
CA VAL A 27 -0.96 -3.01 6.79
C VAL A 27 -1.62 -2.29 5.62
N GLU A 28 -2.96 -2.31 5.55
CA GLU A 28 -3.70 -1.61 4.49
C GLU A 28 -3.58 -0.09 4.58
N PHE A 29 -3.54 0.49 5.77
CA PHE A 29 -3.24 1.91 5.94
C PHE A 29 -1.85 2.26 5.37
N THR A 30 -0.83 1.44 5.65
CA THR A 30 0.52 1.63 5.11
C THR A 30 0.57 1.46 3.60
N SER A 31 -0.18 0.49 3.06
CA SER A 31 -0.39 0.29 1.63
C SER A 31 -0.98 1.53 0.97
N GLY A 32 -2.02 2.11 1.59
CA GLY A 32 -2.63 3.35 1.14
C GLY A 32 -1.65 4.52 1.10
N ILE A 33 -0.85 4.72 2.14
CA ILE A 33 0.21 5.74 2.14
C ILE A 33 1.15 5.55 0.94
N LEU A 34 1.59 4.31 0.70
CA LEU A 34 2.48 4.01 -0.42
C LEU A 34 1.85 4.39 -1.77
N GLN A 35 0.57 4.08 -1.97
CA GLN A 35 -0.16 4.42 -3.19
C GLN A 35 -0.35 5.93 -3.36
N GLY A 36 -0.80 6.62 -2.31
CA GLY A 36 -1.09 8.05 -2.36
C GLY A 36 0.15 8.92 -2.48
N PHE A 37 1.27 8.47 -1.93
CA PHE A 37 2.51 9.25 -1.88
C PHE A 37 3.09 9.57 -3.26
N TYR A 38 3.01 8.65 -4.20
CA TYR A 38 3.64 8.83 -5.50
C TYR A 38 2.83 9.70 -6.47
N THR A 39 1.51 9.73 -6.36
CA THR A 39 0.63 10.41 -7.32
C THR A 39 1.00 11.90 -7.51
N PRO A 40 1.19 12.73 -6.47
CA PRO A 40 1.59 14.12 -6.67
C PRO A 40 3.05 14.31 -7.10
N LEU A 41 3.87 13.26 -7.05
CA LEU A 41 5.28 13.28 -7.42
C LEU A 41 5.56 12.83 -8.86
N LEU A 42 4.54 12.40 -9.62
CA LEU A 42 4.72 11.84 -10.96
C LEU A 42 5.44 12.80 -11.90
N THR A 43 5.11 14.09 -11.89
CA THR A 43 5.80 15.10 -12.71
C THR A 43 7.27 15.28 -12.30
N ASP A 44 7.59 15.21 -11.01
CA ASP A 44 8.97 15.31 -10.55
C ASP A 44 9.76 14.04 -10.90
N ILE A 45 9.11 12.88 -10.89
CA ILE A 45 9.66 11.61 -11.38
C ILE A 45 9.97 11.71 -12.88
N ALA A 46 9.05 12.26 -13.69
CA ALA A 46 9.27 12.48 -15.13
C ALA A 46 10.51 13.33 -15.37
N ARG A 47 10.65 14.44 -14.64
CA ARG A 47 11.82 15.33 -14.73
C ARG A 47 13.10 14.63 -14.31
N HIS A 48 13.07 13.85 -13.23
CA HIS A 48 14.23 13.10 -12.76
C HIS A 48 14.70 12.06 -13.77
N LEU A 49 13.76 11.37 -14.40
CA LEU A 49 14.04 10.34 -15.41
C LEU A 49 14.26 10.92 -16.82
N ASN A 50 14.14 12.26 -16.96
CA ASN A 50 14.28 12.99 -18.23
C ASN A 50 13.38 12.43 -19.35
N VAL A 51 12.11 12.18 -19.03
CA VAL A 51 11.08 11.69 -19.95
C VAL A 51 9.91 12.68 -20.01
N PRO A 52 9.14 12.70 -21.11
CA PRO A 52 7.90 13.47 -21.21
C PRO A 52 6.89 13.07 -20.12
N ASP A 53 6.11 14.04 -19.62
CA ASP A 53 5.05 13.78 -18.63
C ASP A 53 4.03 12.73 -19.10
N ALA A 54 3.81 12.62 -20.42
CA ALA A 54 2.93 11.61 -21.00
C ALA A 54 3.43 10.18 -20.76
N ASP A 55 4.75 9.98 -20.73
CA ASP A 55 5.35 8.64 -20.56
C ASP A 55 5.22 8.12 -19.14
N VAL A 56 5.00 9.00 -18.16
CA VAL A 56 4.79 8.60 -16.74
C VAL A 56 3.51 7.77 -16.57
N ASN A 57 2.53 7.95 -17.46
CA ASN A 57 1.30 7.13 -17.45
C ASN A 57 1.59 5.64 -17.66
N TRP A 58 2.72 5.29 -18.30
CA TRP A 58 3.15 3.90 -18.41
C TRP A 58 3.49 3.25 -17.08
N LEU A 59 3.82 4.04 -16.05
CA LEU A 59 4.06 3.50 -14.71
C LEU A 59 2.79 2.87 -14.14
N GLU A 60 1.67 3.58 -14.19
CA GLU A 60 0.38 3.04 -13.76
C GLU A 60 -0.10 1.91 -14.68
N GLY A 61 0.01 2.11 -16.00
CA GLY A 61 -0.35 1.09 -16.99
C GLY A 61 0.42 -0.21 -16.78
N GLY A 62 1.73 -0.13 -16.62
CA GLY A 62 2.61 -1.29 -16.35
C GLY A 62 2.26 -2.00 -15.05
N GLN A 63 1.97 -1.23 -13.99
CA GLN A 63 1.57 -1.78 -12.69
C GLN A 63 0.22 -2.51 -12.77
N LEU A 64 -0.78 -1.92 -13.46
CA LEU A 64 -2.08 -2.56 -13.66
C LEU A 64 -1.99 -3.82 -14.52
N MET A 65 -1.16 -3.81 -15.56
CA MET A 65 -0.90 -5.01 -16.38
C MET A 65 -0.25 -6.12 -15.55
N ALA A 66 0.75 -5.79 -14.74
CA ALA A 66 1.38 -6.74 -13.83
C ALA A 66 0.36 -7.28 -12.81
N ALA A 67 -0.46 -6.42 -12.21
CA ALA A 67 -1.51 -6.79 -11.26
C ALA A 67 -2.52 -7.76 -11.88
N ALA A 68 -2.93 -7.56 -13.12
CA ALA A 68 -3.87 -8.44 -13.82
C ALA A 68 -3.37 -9.89 -13.93
N ILE A 69 -2.06 -10.09 -13.97
CA ILE A 69 -1.43 -11.42 -13.99
C ILE A 69 -1.20 -11.93 -12.56
N ILE A 70 -0.71 -11.06 -11.68
CA ILE A 70 -0.28 -11.40 -10.31
C ILE A 70 -1.48 -11.80 -9.44
N ILE A 71 -2.60 -11.05 -9.51
CA ILE A 71 -3.77 -11.28 -8.66
C ILE A 71 -4.31 -12.71 -8.76
N PRO A 72 -4.68 -13.23 -9.96
CA PRO A 72 -5.22 -14.59 -10.06
C PRO A 72 -4.17 -15.66 -9.72
N ALA A 73 -2.90 -15.45 -10.07
CA ALA A 73 -1.83 -16.38 -9.75
C ALA A 73 -1.62 -16.49 -8.24
N PHE A 74 -1.56 -15.36 -7.54
CA PHE A 74 -1.35 -15.32 -6.09
C PHE A 74 -2.57 -15.78 -5.30
N ALA A 75 -3.78 -15.52 -5.80
CA ALA A 75 -5.00 -16.07 -5.21
C ALA A 75 -4.94 -17.60 -5.22
N LYS A 76 -4.64 -18.21 -6.37
CA LYS A 76 -4.54 -19.68 -6.49
C LYS A 76 -3.39 -20.27 -5.67
N LEU A 77 -2.24 -19.64 -5.66
CA LEU A 77 -1.11 -20.06 -4.82
C LEU A 77 -1.45 -19.92 -3.33
N GLY A 78 -2.20 -18.89 -2.96
CA GLY A 78 -2.69 -18.69 -1.59
C GLY A 78 -3.57 -19.84 -1.10
N ASP A 79 -4.41 -20.39 -1.98
CA ASP A 79 -5.23 -21.57 -1.68
C ASP A 79 -4.37 -22.82 -1.49
N MET A 80 -3.27 -22.97 -2.24
CA MET A 80 -2.41 -24.16 -2.22
C MET A 80 -1.42 -24.16 -1.06
N ILE A 81 -0.73 -23.06 -0.81
CA ILE A 81 0.38 -22.98 0.16
C ILE A 81 0.05 -22.17 1.41
N GLY A 82 -1.14 -21.55 1.44
CA GLY A 82 -1.68 -20.79 2.56
C GLY A 82 -1.54 -19.29 2.41
N HIS A 83 -2.63 -18.56 2.64
CA HIS A 83 -2.74 -17.12 2.48
C HIS A 83 -1.72 -16.32 3.29
N ARG A 84 -1.37 -16.77 4.52
CA ARG A 84 -0.36 -16.12 5.35
C ARG A 84 1.04 -16.12 4.69
N ARG A 85 1.42 -17.25 4.09
CA ARG A 85 2.72 -17.35 3.41
C ARG A 85 2.75 -16.49 2.17
N MET A 86 1.66 -16.49 1.40
CA MET A 86 1.55 -15.64 0.21
C MET A 86 1.57 -14.16 0.55
N LEU A 87 0.92 -13.74 1.64
CA LEU A 87 0.99 -12.36 2.11
C LEU A 87 2.43 -11.95 2.44
N LEU A 88 3.19 -12.80 3.15
CA LEU A 88 4.59 -12.52 3.46
C LEU A 88 5.47 -12.47 2.21
N ILE A 89 5.25 -13.37 1.25
CA ILE A 89 6.00 -13.39 -0.02
C ILE A 89 5.70 -12.11 -0.82
N SER A 90 4.43 -11.74 -0.99
CA SER A 90 4.06 -10.52 -1.72
C SER A 90 4.60 -9.26 -1.02
N THR A 91 4.58 -9.20 0.31
CA THR A 91 5.18 -8.10 1.07
C THR A 91 6.69 -8.00 0.85
N ALA A 92 7.40 -9.14 0.88
CA ALA A 92 8.84 -9.16 0.62
C ALA A 92 9.17 -8.72 -0.81
N LEU A 93 8.40 -9.19 -1.81
CA LEU A 93 8.57 -8.78 -3.21
C LEU A 93 8.30 -7.29 -3.41
N THR A 94 7.23 -6.75 -2.80
CA THR A 94 6.95 -5.32 -2.82
C THR A 94 8.08 -4.51 -2.16
N ALA A 95 8.59 -4.96 -1.02
CA ALA A 95 9.69 -4.27 -0.34
C ALA A 95 10.97 -4.23 -1.19
N VAL A 96 11.32 -5.34 -1.85
CA VAL A 96 12.49 -5.40 -2.76
C VAL A 96 12.27 -4.48 -3.96
N ALA A 97 11.09 -4.50 -4.58
CA ALA A 97 10.76 -3.63 -5.71
C ALA A 97 10.83 -2.15 -5.31
N SER A 98 10.25 -1.80 -4.15
CA SER A 98 10.28 -0.42 -3.63
C SER A 98 11.70 0.06 -3.30
N ALA A 99 12.55 -0.80 -2.72
CA ALA A 99 13.95 -0.48 -2.46
C ALA A 99 14.77 -0.32 -3.75
N GLY A 100 14.34 -0.94 -4.84
CA GLY A 100 14.95 -0.81 -6.16
C GLY A 100 14.70 0.56 -6.82
N LEU A 101 13.56 1.21 -6.58
CA LEU A 101 13.18 2.46 -7.25
C LEU A 101 14.23 3.59 -7.15
N PRO A 102 14.74 3.95 -5.97
CA PRO A 102 15.72 5.03 -5.83
C PRO A 102 17.10 4.68 -6.43
N LEU A 103 17.35 3.41 -6.77
CA LEU A 103 18.59 2.97 -7.36
C LEU A 103 18.58 3.02 -8.89
N THR A 104 17.44 3.35 -9.49
CA THR A 104 17.26 3.37 -10.95
C THR A 104 17.38 4.78 -11.49
N ASN A 105 18.23 4.97 -12.50
CA ASN A 105 18.41 6.23 -13.25
C ASN A 105 17.90 6.13 -14.70
N ASN A 106 17.22 5.04 -15.04
CA ASN A 106 16.72 4.74 -16.38
C ASN A 106 15.22 4.46 -16.29
N PHE A 107 14.44 5.08 -17.19
CA PHE A 107 12.99 4.94 -17.22
C PHE A 107 12.53 3.47 -17.27
N TRP A 108 13.14 2.64 -18.10
CA TRP A 108 12.74 1.24 -18.26
C TRP A 108 12.99 0.39 -17.00
N MET A 109 14.11 0.64 -16.33
CA MET A 109 14.40 -0.03 -15.05
C MET A 109 13.48 0.46 -13.94
N PHE A 110 13.17 1.76 -13.94
CA PHE A 110 12.20 2.35 -13.03
C PHE A 110 10.81 1.77 -13.27
N LEU A 111 10.35 1.71 -14.54
CA LEU A 111 9.07 1.10 -14.94
C LEU A 111 8.99 -0.37 -14.51
N LEU A 112 10.06 -1.14 -14.67
CA LEU A 112 10.11 -2.53 -14.23
C LEU A 112 9.95 -2.64 -12.70
N ALA A 113 10.75 -1.89 -11.94
CA ALA A 113 10.67 -1.87 -10.48
C ALA A 113 9.30 -1.40 -9.99
N TRP A 114 8.73 -0.36 -10.62
CA TRP A 114 7.39 0.15 -10.35
C TRP A 114 6.31 -0.91 -10.64
N SER A 115 6.39 -1.57 -11.78
CA SER A 115 5.45 -2.64 -12.14
C SER A 115 5.52 -3.82 -11.17
N LEU A 116 6.73 -4.16 -10.68
CA LEU A 116 6.91 -5.20 -9.67
C LEU A 116 6.33 -4.81 -8.31
N GLN A 117 6.15 -3.53 -8.00
CA GLN A 117 5.41 -3.12 -6.80
C GLN A 117 3.96 -3.61 -6.83
N ALA A 118 3.38 -3.95 -7.99
CA ALA A 118 2.03 -4.49 -8.11
C ALA A 118 1.73 -5.68 -7.19
N PHE A 119 2.76 -6.30 -6.59
CA PHE A 119 2.56 -7.31 -5.54
C PHE A 119 1.83 -6.80 -4.30
N TYR A 120 1.80 -5.51 -4.01
CA TYR A 120 0.99 -4.98 -2.90
C TYR A 120 -0.52 -5.03 -3.19
N ILE A 121 -0.93 -4.99 -4.46
CA ILE A 121 -2.34 -4.99 -4.86
C ILE A 121 -3.04 -6.30 -4.45
N VAL A 122 -2.28 -7.40 -4.28
CA VAL A 122 -2.84 -8.68 -3.83
C VAL A 122 -3.03 -8.77 -2.31
N TRP A 123 -2.61 -7.77 -1.52
CA TRP A 123 -2.74 -7.83 -0.07
C TRP A 123 -4.20 -7.90 0.37
N LEU A 124 -5.04 -6.99 -0.08
CA LEU A 124 -6.46 -6.94 0.30
C LEU A 124 -7.21 -8.27 0.02
N PRO A 125 -7.13 -8.89 -1.17
CA PRO A 125 -7.74 -10.19 -1.40
C PRO A 125 -7.13 -11.31 -0.55
N LEU A 126 -5.82 -11.34 -0.31
CA LEU A 126 -5.19 -12.33 0.56
C LEU A 126 -5.57 -12.16 2.03
N GLU A 127 -5.69 -10.92 2.50
CA GLU A 127 -6.11 -10.58 3.86
C GLU A 127 -7.57 -10.97 4.10
N THR A 128 -8.46 -10.65 3.17
CA THR A 128 -9.87 -11.04 3.28
C THR A 128 -10.04 -12.56 3.28
N ALA A 129 -9.27 -13.28 2.46
CA ALA A 129 -9.25 -14.74 2.46
C ALA A 129 -8.70 -15.31 3.78
N LEU A 130 -7.64 -14.70 4.33
CA LEU A 130 -7.08 -15.08 5.63
C LEU A 130 -8.07 -14.88 6.78
N ILE A 131 -8.77 -13.74 6.79
CA ILE A 131 -9.81 -13.43 7.78
C ILE A 131 -10.95 -14.43 7.66
N TYR A 132 -11.44 -14.71 6.45
CA TYR A 132 -12.46 -15.69 6.21
C TYR A 132 -12.09 -17.08 6.73
N ALA A 133 -10.87 -17.54 6.41
CA ALA A 133 -10.37 -18.82 6.87
C ALA A 133 -10.35 -18.93 8.40
N ARG A 134 -9.96 -17.86 9.10
CA ARG A 134 -9.94 -17.80 10.57
C ARG A 134 -11.33 -17.64 11.18
N ALA A 135 -12.24 -16.93 10.51
CA ALA A 135 -13.60 -16.73 10.98
C ALA A 135 -14.48 -17.97 10.84
N ARG A 136 -14.08 -18.98 10.06
CA ARG A 136 -14.85 -20.22 9.87
C ARG A 136 -15.24 -20.92 11.17
N SER A 137 -14.42 -20.81 12.20
CA SER A 137 -14.69 -21.41 13.51
C SER A 137 -15.68 -20.63 14.38
N THR A 138 -16.16 -19.45 13.94
CA THR A 138 -17.03 -18.55 14.73
C THR A 138 -18.51 -18.68 14.41
N GLY A 139 -18.88 -19.47 13.39
CA GLY A 139 -20.27 -19.67 12.96
C GLY A 139 -20.80 -18.62 11.96
N HIS A 140 -20.21 -17.43 11.87
CA HIS A 140 -20.62 -16.36 10.97
C HIS A 140 -19.46 -15.78 10.11
N PRO A 141 -18.72 -16.64 9.37
CA PRO A 141 -17.49 -16.21 8.68
C PRO A 141 -17.73 -15.10 7.66
N ALA A 142 -18.79 -15.19 6.86
CA ALA A 142 -19.08 -14.22 5.81
C ALA A 142 -19.41 -12.82 6.37
N ALA A 143 -20.18 -12.74 7.46
CA ALA A 143 -20.55 -11.47 8.08
C ALA A 143 -19.33 -10.77 8.72
N LEU A 144 -18.49 -11.54 9.41
CA LEU A 144 -17.27 -11.04 10.03
C LEU A 144 -16.26 -10.57 8.98
N THR A 145 -16.05 -11.34 7.91
CA THR A 145 -15.16 -10.98 6.81
C THR A 145 -15.61 -9.72 6.10
N ARG A 146 -16.90 -9.61 5.79
CA ARG A 146 -17.45 -8.39 5.15
C ARG A 146 -17.24 -7.14 6.00
N ARG A 147 -17.47 -7.25 7.32
CA ARG A 147 -17.24 -6.13 8.24
C ARG A 147 -15.76 -5.76 8.35
N ALA A 148 -14.88 -6.77 8.43
CA ALA A 148 -13.44 -6.56 8.45
C ALA A 148 -12.95 -5.94 7.14
N ALA A 149 -13.40 -6.43 5.97
CA ALA A 149 -13.08 -5.87 4.67
C ALA A 149 -13.46 -4.39 4.57
N GLY A 150 -14.58 -3.97 5.14
CA GLY A 150 -14.96 -2.55 5.23
C GLY A 150 -13.93 -1.71 5.99
N TRP A 151 -13.38 -2.22 7.10
CA TRP A 151 -12.32 -1.54 7.84
C TRP A 151 -10.98 -1.51 7.10
N LEU A 152 -10.64 -2.60 6.38
CA LEU A 152 -9.43 -2.65 5.56
C LEU A 152 -9.47 -1.60 4.44
N VAL A 153 -10.58 -1.55 3.69
CA VAL A 153 -10.78 -0.56 2.63
C VAL A 153 -10.78 0.86 3.20
N ALA A 154 -11.47 1.12 4.31
CA ALA A 154 -11.48 2.44 4.93
C ALA A 154 -10.06 2.87 5.36
N ALA A 155 -9.27 1.96 5.92
CA ALA A 155 -7.87 2.24 6.29
C ALA A 155 -6.99 2.52 5.06
N LEU A 156 -7.16 1.74 3.99
CA LEU A 156 -6.50 1.95 2.71
C LEU A 156 -6.76 3.36 2.18
N GLU A 157 -8.03 3.77 2.08
CA GLU A 157 -8.42 5.08 1.55
C GLU A 157 -7.90 6.25 2.42
N VAL A 158 -7.98 6.12 3.74
CA VAL A 158 -7.39 7.11 4.66
C VAL A 158 -5.88 7.18 4.48
N GLY A 159 -5.23 6.05 4.27
CA GLY A 159 -3.80 5.97 3.96
C GLY A 159 -3.45 6.67 2.65
N VAL A 160 -4.24 6.47 1.58
CA VAL A 160 -4.07 7.15 0.29
C VAL A 160 -4.13 8.67 0.45
N ILE A 161 -5.13 9.18 1.16
CA ILE A 161 -5.26 10.62 1.44
C ILE A 161 -4.06 11.13 2.23
N ALA A 162 -3.66 10.42 3.29
CA ALA A 162 -2.51 10.81 4.12
C ALA A 162 -1.20 10.81 3.31
N GLY A 163 -1.00 9.81 2.44
CA GLY A 163 0.13 9.71 1.53
C GLY A 163 0.20 10.89 0.55
N ALA A 164 -0.91 11.18 -0.13
CA ALA A 164 -0.99 12.27 -1.09
C ALA A 164 -0.74 13.65 -0.43
N LEU A 165 -1.32 13.90 0.74
CA LEU A 165 -1.10 15.14 1.49
C LEU A 165 0.36 15.29 1.92
N SER A 166 0.98 14.22 2.42
CA SER A 166 2.39 14.26 2.85
C SER A 166 3.34 14.51 1.68
N ALA A 167 3.13 13.87 0.54
CA ALA A 167 3.92 14.09 -0.66
C ALA A 167 3.72 15.50 -1.24
N GLY A 168 2.48 16.00 -1.26
CA GLY A 168 2.17 17.36 -1.72
C GLY A 168 2.84 18.43 -0.86
N THR A 169 2.87 18.27 0.47
CA THR A 169 3.58 19.21 1.36
C THR A 169 5.08 19.17 1.18
N LEU A 170 5.66 17.99 0.95
CA LEU A 170 7.10 17.85 0.67
C LEU A 170 7.48 18.50 -0.66
N ALA A 171 6.69 18.28 -1.72
CA ALA A 171 6.89 18.90 -3.02
C ALA A 171 6.80 20.44 -2.95
N ALA A 172 5.81 20.99 -2.24
CA ALA A 172 5.65 22.41 -2.02
C ALA A 172 6.82 23.01 -1.21
N GLY A 173 7.29 22.31 -0.19
CA GLY A 173 8.47 22.71 0.60
C GLY A 173 9.74 22.77 -0.24
N ALA A 174 9.96 21.77 -1.09
CA ALA A 174 11.11 21.73 -2.00
C ALA A 174 11.06 22.86 -3.05
N ALA A 175 9.89 23.19 -3.59
CA ALA A 175 9.70 24.29 -4.52
C ALA A 175 9.99 25.66 -3.86
N GLY A 176 9.55 25.86 -2.61
CA GLY A 176 9.78 27.09 -1.83
C GLY A 176 11.24 27.33 -1.45
N THR A 177 12.06 26.28 -1.39
CA THR A 177 13.50 26.37 -1.09
C THR A 177 14.37 26.50 -2.33
N SER A 178 13.79 26.51 -3.53
CA SER A 178 14.51 26.66 -4.78
C SER A 178 15.10 28.07 -4.88
N PRO A 179 16.39 28.26 -5.24
CA PRO A 179 17.02 29.55 -5.37
C PRO A 179 16.34 30.48 -6.40
N ALA A 180 15.62 29.92 -7.37
CA ALA A 180 14.80 30.69 -8.31
C ALA A 180 13.59 31.37 -7.64
N ALA A 181 12.98 30.78 -6.62
CA ALA A 181 11.88 31.39 -5.86
C ALA A 181 12.38 32.56 -5.00
N GLY A 182 13.57 32.43 -4.42
CA GLY A 182 14.24 33.52 -3.68
C GLY A 182 14.62 34.72 -4.55
N ALA A 183 15.04 34.47 -5.79
CA ALA A 183 15.36 35.52 -6.75
C ALA A 183 14.11 36.27 -7.25
N ALA A 184 13.00 35.58 -7.44
CA ALA A 184 11.72 36.20 -7.82
C ALA A 184 11.12 37.08 -6.70
N ALA A 185 11.26 36.66 -5.44
CA ALA A 185 10.85 37.43 -4.27
C ALA A 185 11.72 38.66 -4.03
N ALA A 186 13.04 38.57 -4.29
CA ALA A 186 13.97 39.66 -4.17
C ALA A 186 13.82 40.70 -5.30
N GLY A 187 13.41 40.31 -6.51
CA GLY A 187 13.16 41.18 -7.67
C GLY A 187 11.86 41.98 -7.61
N ALA A 188 10.89 41.57 -6.80
CA ALA A 188 9.59 42.23 -6.67
C ALA A 188 9.58 43.41 -5.66
N GLY A 189 10.70 43.70 -5.02
CA GLY A 189 10.84 44.70 -3.96
C GLY A 189 11.56 46.00 -4.32
N THR A 190 11.83 46.30 -5.60
CA THR A 190 12.42 47.60 -6.03
C THR A 190 11.42 48.43 -6.78
N PRO A 191 11.01 49.62 -6.26
CA PRO A 191 10.19 50.58 -6.97
C PRO A 191 10.93 51.24 -8.12
#